data_b9b1b2f66df6b85b432085a93a0e9274
#
_entry.id   b9b1b2f66df6b85b432085a93a0e9274
#
_cell.length_a   1.000
_cell.length_b   1.000
_cell.length_c   1.000
_cell.angle_alpha   90.00
_cell.angle_beta   90.00
_cell.angle_gamma   90.00
#
_symmetry.space_group_name_H-M   'P 1'
#
loop_
_entity.id
_entity.type
_entity.pdbx_description
1 polymer ?
#
loop_
_entity_poly.entity_id
_entity_poly.type
_entity_poly.pdbx_seq_one_letter_code
_entity_poly.pdbx_strand_id
1 'polypeptide(L)'
;MVGVPELEGMTVAAKGAVQTGNAEYPLPGGMRAGGTLAVAFECEGVGRLVIDVVPGGATFSVPCEKGKVTPFMNEVPVYQDAPAGMLRFSAGTGVTWAFAAGWDKSSHAQDS
;
A
#
# COMPACT_ATOMS: atom_id res chain seq x y z
N MET A 1 9.22 -3.44 16.06
CA MET A 1 9.77 -4.10 14.86
C MET A 1 8.76 -4.04 13.73
N VAL A 2 9.22 -3.68 12.55
CA VAL A 2 8.36 -3.60 11.37
C VAL A 2 7.86 -4.98 10.98
N GLY A 3 6.58 -5.09 10.66
CA GLY A 3 5.99 -6.34 10.20
C GLY A 3 4.91 -6.08 9.16
N VAL A 4 4.48 -7.14 8.49
CA VAL A 4 3.42 -7.04 7.48
C VAL A 4 2.10 -6.77 8.19
N PRO A 5 1.41 -5.65 7.87
CA PRO A 5 0.12 -5.38 8.49
C PRO A 5 -0.93 -6.40 8.09
N GLU A 6 -1.92 -6.58 8.95
CA GLU A 6 -3.06 -7.43 8.66
C GLU A 6 -4.21 -6.61 8.09
N LEU A 7 -4.86 -7.16 7.06
CA LEU A 7 -6.03 -6.54 6.45
C LEU A 7 -7.25 -7.39 6.76
N GLU A 8 -8.00 -6.99 7.79
CA GLU A 8 -9.20 -7.72 8.17
C GLU A 8 -10.37 -7.34 7.27
N GLY A 9 -11.13 -8.35 6.84
CA GLY A 9 -12.31 -8.13 6.00
C GLY A 9 -12.01 -7.75 4.58
N MET A 10 -10.76 -7.90 4.14
CA MET A 10 -10.33 -7.52 2.80
C MET A 10 -9.76 -8.71 2.06
N THR A 11 -9.81 -8.64 0.73
CA THR A 11 -9.13 -9.62 -0.11
C THR A 11 -7.72 -9.11 -0.38
N VAL A 12 -6.72 -9.81 0.14
CA VAL A 12 -5.33 -9.40 -0.01
C VAL A 12 -4.92 -9.56 -1.47
N ALA A 13 -4.42 -8.48 -2.07
CA ALA A 13 -3.94 -8.48 -3.44
C ALA A 13 -2.42 -8.61 -3.52
N ALA A 14 -1.71 -8.00 -2.59
CA ALA A 14 -0.25 -8.05 -2.57
C ALA A 14 0.25 -7.78 -1.16
N LYS A 15 1.41 -8.32 -0.83
CA LYS A 15 2.07 -8.00 0.43
C LYS A 15 3.57 -8.19 0.28
N GLY A 16 4.32 -7.42 1.02
CA GLY A 16 5.77 -7.50 1.02
C GLY A 16 6.31 -7.60 2.42
N ALA A 17 7.19 -8.55 2.64
CA ALA A 17 7.86 -8.74 3.92
C ALA A 17 8.81 -7.59 4.22
N VAL A 18 9.36 -7.57 5.42
CA VAL A 18 10.28 -6.53 5.87
C VAL A 18 11.45 -6.38 4.92
N GLN A 19 11.70 -5.15 4.46
CA GLN A 19 12.72 -4.87 3.46
C GLN A 19 13.16 -3.41 3.55
N THR A 20 14.19 -3.07 2.78
CA THR A 20 14.70 -1.71 2.65
C THR A 20 14.77 -1.34 1.17
N GLY A 21 14.91 -0.04 0.89
CA GLY A 21 15.10 0.44 -0.47
C GLY A 21 13.82 0.45 -1.28
N ASN A 22 13.96 0.39 -2.60
CA ASN A 22 12.85 0.50 -3.55
C ASN A 22 12.36 -0.89 -3.96
N ALA A 23 11.06 -0.98 -4.26
CA ALA A 23 10.48 -2.22 -4.75
C ALA A 23 9.20 -1.93 -5.53
N GLU A 24 8.82 -2.86 -6.40
CA GLU A 24 7.58 -2.78 -7.16
C GLU A 24 6.81 -4.08 -7.01
N TYR A 25 5.48 -3.97 -6.85
CA TYR A 25 4.62 -5.12 -6.66
C TYR A 25 3.42 -5.02 -7.60
N PRO A 26 3.23 -6.00 -8.50
CA PRO A 26 2.04 -6.00 -9.35
C PRO A 26 0.79 -6.29 -8.52
N LEU A 27 -0.32 -5.75 -8.98
CA LEU A 27 -1.64 -6.01 -8.39
C LEU A 27 -2.34 -7.05 -9.28
N PRO A 28 -2.46 -8.30 -8.82
CA PRO A 28 -3.11 -9.33 -9.62
C PRO A 28 -4.54 -8.95 -9.96
N GLY A 29 -4.94 -9.19 -11.21
CA GLY A 29 -6.27 -8.86 -11.66
C GLY A 29 -6.49 -7.40 -12.04
N GLY A 30 -5.46 -6.56 -11.90
CA GLY A 30 -5.54 -5.16 -12.29
C GLY A 30 -6.41 -4.32 -11.37
N MET A 31 -6.99 -3.27 -11.94
CA MET A 31 -7.80 -2.30 -11.20
C MET A 31 -9.22 -2.30 -11.75
N ARG A 32 -10.21 -2.20 -10.84
CA ARG A 32 -11.62 -2.17 -11.24
C ARG A 32 -12.29 -0.91 -10.70
N ALA A 33 -12.97 -0.19 -11.58
CA ALA A 33 -13.73 0.98 -11.19
C ALA A 33 -14.78 0.62 -10.15
N GLY A 34 -14.95 1.49 -9.16
CA GLY A 34 -15.87 1.27 -8.06
C GLY A 34 -15.26 0.55 -6.87
N GLY A 35 -14.07 -0.02 -7.03
CA GLY A 35 -13.37 -0.65 -5.92
C GLY A 35 -12.57 0.35 -5.11
N THR A 36 -12.18 -0.07 -3.92
CA THR A 36 -11.28 0.71 -3.06
C THR A 36 -10.08 -0.15 -2.73
N LEU A 37 -8.90 0.34 -3.06
CA LEU A 37 -7.66 -0.33 -2.72
C LEU A 37 -7.17 0.21 -1.40
N ALA A 38 -7.05 -0.68 -0.41
CA ALA A 38 -6.47 -0.32 0.88
C ALA A 38 -4.99 -0.70 0.87
N VAL A 39 -4.16 0.23 1.28
CA VAL A 39 -2.71 -0.01 1.39
C VAL A 39 -2.31 0.28 2.83
N ALA A 40 -1.96 -0.78 3.55
CA ALA A 40 -1.48 -0.69 4.92
C ALA A 40 0.02 -0.93 4.91
N PHE A 41 0.76 -0.13 5.66
CA PHE A 41 2.20 -0.28 5.70
C PHE A 41 2.77 0.22 7.02
N GLU A 42 3.95 -0.28 7.34
CA GLU A 42 4.70 0.14 8.52
C GLU A 42 6.11 0.51 8.07
N CYS A 43 6.67 1.53 8.70
CA CYS A 43 8.05 1.89 8.43
C CYS A 43 8.76 2.34 9.72
N GLU A 44 10.08 2.24 9.68
CA GLU A 44 10.95 2.65 10.76
C GLU A 44 12.28 3.08 10.16
N GLY A 45 12.94 4.06 10.76
CA GLY A 45 14.23 4.53 10.31
C GLY A 45 14.21 5.99 9.93
N VAL A 46 15.35 6.48 9.47
CA VAL A 46 15.53 7.89 9.10
C VAL A 46 15.26 8.06 7.62
N GLY A 47 14.20 8.78 7.27
CA GLY A 47 13.84 9.05 5.89
C GLY A 47 12.35 9.02 5.65
N ARG A 48 11.99 8.89 4.39
CA ARG A 48 10.57 8.87 3.97
C ARG A 48 10.31 7.63 3.15
N LEU A 49 9.07 7.16 3.24
CA LEU A 49 8.56 6.10 2.37
C LEU A 49 7.57 6.73 1.41
N VAL A 50 7.79 6.54 0.12
CA VAL A 50 6.90 7.06 -0.92
C VAL A 50 6.27 5.88 -1.63
N ILE A 51 4.94 5.92 -1.78
CA ILE A 51 4.19 4.84 -2.41
C ILE A 51 3.40 5.44 -3.56
N ASP A 52 3.61 4.92 -4.78
CA ASP A 52 2.85 5.30 -5.96
C ASP A 52 1.92 4.17 -6.35
N VAL A 53 0.66 4.50 -6.61
CA VAL A 53 -0.32 3.57 -7.17
C VAL A 53 -0.43 3.85 -8.67
N VAL A 54 -0.15 2.86 -9.50
CA VAL A 54 -0.11 3.01 -10.96
C VAL A 54 -1.06 1.99 -11.59
N PRO A 55 -1.91 2.38 -12.51
CA PRO A 55 -2.26 3.74 -12.92
C PRO A 55 -3.16 4.43 -11.90
N GLY A 56 -3.44 5.70 -12.12
CA GLY A 56 -4.31 6.47 -11.24
C GLY A 56 -3.62 7.63 -10.58
N GLY A 57 -2.29 7.55 -10.43
CA GLY A 57 -1.48 8.67 -9.97
C GLY A 57 -1.58 8.99 -8.49
N ALA A 58 -2.17 8.11 -7.68
CA ALA A 58 -2.19 8.34 -6.25
C ALA A 58 -0.79 8.14 -5.68
N THR A 59 -0.31 9.09 -4.89
CA THR A 59 1.01 9.05 -4.29
C THR A 59 0.90 9.41 -2.81
N PHE A 60 1.53 8.61 -1.97
CA PHE A 60 1.62 8.88 -0.53
C PHE A 60 3.08 9.04 -0.15
N SER A 61 3.37 10.03 0.67
CA SER A 61 4.72 10.23 1.19
C SER A 61 4.62 10.41 2.70
N VAL A 62 5.26 9.53 3.45
CA VAL A 62 5.18 9.56 4.91
C VAL A 62 6.58 9.59 5.51
N PRO A 63 6.78 10.35 6.59
CA PRO A 63 8.05 10.31 7.31
C PRO A 63 8.12 9.05 8.17
N CYS A 64 9.30 8.43 8.19
CA CYS A 64 9.59 7.33 9.09
C CYS A 64 10.52 7.83 10.19
N GLU A 65 10.44 7.26 11.37
CA GLU A 65 11.23 7.71 12.51
C GLU A 65 12.12 6.58 13.02
N LYS A 66 13.36 6.93 13.35
CA LYS A 66 14.28 5.96 13.90
C LYS A 66 13.83 5.52 15.29
N GLY A 67 13.79 4.20 15.49
CA GLY A 67 13.41 3.62 16.77
C GLY A 67 11.92 3.56 17.00
N LYS A 68 11.11 3.95 16.01
CA LYS A 68 9.66 3.95 16.16
C LYS A 68 9.01 3.36 14.92
N VAL A 69 8.27 2.26 15.11
CA VAL A 69 7.46 1.68 14.04
C VAL A 69 6.16 2.44 13.96
N THR A 70 5.89 3.03 12.79
CA THR A 70 4.68 3.80 12.58
C THR A 70 3.79 3.10 11.58
N PRO A 71 2.56 2.72 11.98
CA PRO A 71 1.62 2.12 11.06
C PRO A 71 0.83 3.18 10.32
N PHE A 72 0.56 2.89 9.04
CA PHE A 72 -0.24 3.76 8.19
C PHE A 72 -1.25 2.92 7.43
N MET A 73 -2.38 3.54 7.08
CA MET A 73 -3.38 2.93 6.23
C MET A 73 -3.97 4.02 5.34
N ASN A 74 -3.97 3.78 4.02
CA ASN A 74 -4.59 4.67 3.07
C ASN A 74 -5.55 3.88 2.19
N GLU A 75 -6.65 4.49 1.83
CA GLU A 75 -7.61 3.91 0.91
C GLU A 75 -7.66 4.72 -0.37
N VAL A 76 -7.56 4.04 -1.50
CA VAL A 76 -7.52 4.65 -2.81
C VAL A 76 -8.73 4.21 -3.59
N PRO A 77 -9.68 5.11 -3.86
CA PRO A 77 -10.81 4.77 -4.72
C PRO A 77 -10.33 4.62 -6.17
N VAL A 78 -10.90 3.64 -6.85
CA VAL A 78 -10.55 3.37 -8.25
C VAL A 78 -11.70 3.82 -9.11
N TYR A 79 -11.42 4.71 -10.06
CA TYR A 79 -12.45 5.30 -10.91
C TYR A 79 -12.48 4.74 -12.31
N GLN A 80 -11.43 4.05 -12.74
CA GLN A 80 -11.35 3.49 -14.09
C GLN A 80 -10.76 2.10 -14.04
N ASP A 81 -11.25 1.23 -14.91
CA ASP A 81 -10.68 -0.10 -15.06
C ASP A 81 -9.30 -0.03 -15.69
N ALA A 82 -8.41 -0.92 -15.26
CA ALA A 82 -7.10 -1.08 -15.87
C ALA A 82 -6.73 -2.57 -15.83
N PRO A 83 -6.20 -3.12 -16.93
CA PRO A 83 -5.87 -4.56 -16.96
C PRO A 83 -4.67 -4.90 -16.08
N ALA A 84 -3.85 -3.91 -15.75
CA ALA A 84 -2.69 -4.11 -14.89
C ALA A 84 -2.60 -2.97 -13.88
N GLY A 85 -2.14 -3.29 -12.70
CA GLY A 85 -1.86 -2.30 -11.66
C GLY A 85 -0.56 -2.64 -10.96
N MET A 86 0.02 -1.64 -10.32
CA MET A 86 1.31 -1.79 -9.65
C MET A 86 1.40 -0.82 -8.47
N LEU A 87 2.05 -1.27 -7.41
CA LEU A 87 2.48 -0.42 -6.30
C LEU A 87 3.99 -0.24 -6.39
N ARG A 88 4.43 1.01 -6.39
CA ARG A 88 5.86 1.33 -6.36
C ARG A 88 6.22 1.93 -5.02
N PHE A 89 7.22 1.36 -4.38
CA PHE A 89 7.72 1.84 -3.11
C PHE A 89 9.10 2.41 -3.31
N SER A 90 9.32 3.61 -2.80
CA SER A 90 10.63 4.26 -2.83
C SER A 90 11.01 4.66 -1.43
N ALA A 91 12.17 4.21 -0.97
CA ALA A 91 12.66 4.51 0.37
C ALA A 91 14.18 4.54 0.35
N GLY A 92 14.75 5.39 1.20
CA GLY A 92 16.19 5.38 1.40
C GLY A 92 16.63 4.10 2.11
N THR A 93 17.92 3.80 2.04
CA THR A 93 18.47 2.61 2.67
C THR A 93 18.36 2.62 4.19
N GLY A 94 18.14 3.79 4.78
CA GLY A 94 17.93 3.92 6.22
C GLY A 94 16.52 3.65 6.69
N VAL A 95 15.61 3.26 5.77
CA VAL A 95 14.21 3.01 6.09
C VAL A 95 13.90 1.54 5.89
N THR A 96 13.34 0.92 6.93
CA THR A 96 12.83 -0.46 6.88
C THR A 96 11.32 -0.39 6.79
N TRP A 97 10.72 -1.19 5.90
CA TRP A 97 9.28 -1.13 5.69
C TRP A 97 8.70 -2.49 5.27
N ALA A 98 7.40 -2.61 5.47
CA ALA A 98 6.62 -3.77 5.04
C ALA A 98 5.19 -3.28 4.74
N PHE A 99 4.46 -4.02 3.92
CA PHE A 99 3.12 -3.60 3.54
C PHE A 99 2.19 -4.78 3.27
N ALA A 100 0.90 -4.48 3.26
CA ALA A 100 -0.14 -5.34 2.72
C ALA A 100 -1.15 -4.46 1.99
N ALA A 101 -1.58 -4.89 0.82
CA ALA A 101 -2.58 -4.18 0.05
C ALA A 101 -3.72 -5.13 -0.30
N GLY A 102 -4.93 -4.64 -0.27
CA GLY A 102 -6.09 -5.47 -0.55
C GLY A 102 -7.29 -4.66 -0.99
N TRP A 103 -8.31 -5.35 -1.44
CA TRP A 103 -9.55 -4.73 -1.88
C TRP A 103 -10.53 -4.71 -0.72
N ASP A 104 -10.98 -3.50 -0.37
CA ASP A 104 -11.91 -3.31 0.73
C ASP A 104 -13.31 -3.60 0.22
N LYS A 105 -13.85 -4.73 0.64
CA LYS A 105 -15.18 -5.15 0.22
C LYS A 105 -16.28 -4.36 0.91
N SER A 106 -16.01 -3.80 2.06
CA SER A 106 -17.04 -3.08 2.81
C SER A 106 -17.47 -1.80 2.10
N SER A 107 -16.60 -1.23 1.26
CA SER A 107 -16.95 -0.02 0.52
C SER A 107 -18.09 -0.24 -0.47
N HIS A 108 -18.28 -1.45 -0.95
CA HIS A 108 -19.36 -1.76 -1.89
C HIS A 108 -20.73 -1.82 -1.23
N ALA A 109 -20.79 -2.23 0.01
CA ALA A 109 -22.04 -2.34 0.72
C ALA A 109 -22.69 -0.98 0.96
N GLN A 110 -21.89 0.07 0.97
CA GLN A 110 -22.37 1.41 1.23
C GLN A 110 -22.97 2.08 0.00
N ASP A 111 -22.68 1.56 -1.15
CA ASP A 111 -23.13 2.14 -2.42
C ASP A 111 -24.48 1.66 -2.86
N SER A 112 -25.02 0.69 -2.18
CA SER A 112 -26.30 0.10 -2.54
C SER A 112 -27.49 0.76 -1.86
#